data_0fccc0ba0e2c1a204eb24504f95c8080
#
_entry.id   0fccc0ba0e2c1a204eb24504f95c8080
#
_cell.length_a   1.000
_cell.length_b   1.000
_cell.length_c   1.000
_cell.angle_alpha   90.00
_cell.angle_beta   90.00
_cell.angle_gamma   90.00
#
_symmetry.space_group_name_H-M   'P 1'
#
loop_
_entity.id
_entity.type
_entity.pdbx_description
1 polymer ?
#
loop_
_entity_poly.entity_id
_entity_poly.type
_entity_poly.pdbx_seq_one_letter_code
_entity_poly.pdbx_strand_id
1 'polypeptide(L)'
;MTDKLSELRQTINQLDDEILALVRRRMVLAADVIAAKNGGAAYRPGREAEVMARLVASAPDLPAGLVVNLWRQLMTASTALQSDSMTIAVHRDAMAVAGWHFGGFFTTIGCDDLASVRQAMADGADIALLPAGCEAGMAGWLLGEEGLHVIARTPPVGSSTLLPVWMIGRQPADPVTEECTLVARQGTNGPELEVVSGRLDGAAGGGARVIGVIASNGKTD
;
A
#
# COMPACT_ATOMS: atom_id res chain seq x y z
N MET A 1 -19.89 -9.83 42.52
CA MET A 1 -19.47 -8.93 41.37
C MET A 1 -18.07 -9.24 40.85
N THR A 2 -17.14 -9.68 41.68
CA THR A 2 -15.77 -10.09 41.27
C THR A 2 -15.74 -11.32 40.38
N ASP A 3 -16.70 -12.21 40.49
CA ASP A 3 -16.78 -13.48 39.75
C ASP A 3 -17.08 -13.26 38.25
N LYS A 4 -18.10 -12.46 37.92
CA LYS A 4 -18.50 -12.19 36.55
C LYS A 4 -17.39 -11.46 35.72
N LEU A 5 -16.64 -10.56 36.34
CA LEU A 5 -15.53 -9.89 35.68
C LEU A 5 -14.38 -10.87 35.38
N SER A 6 -14.13 -11.80 36.31
CA SER A 6 -13.13 -12.86 36.14
C SER A 6 -13.51 -13.81 34.99
N GLU A 7 -14.77 -14.23 34.93
CA GLU A 7 -15.30 -15.07 33.84
C GLU A 7 -15.17 -14.37 32.45
N LEU A 8 -15.53 -13.07 32.36
CA LEU A 8 -15.40 -12.32 31.13
C LEU A 8 -13.94 -12.20 30.67
N ARG A 9 -13.01 -11.94 31.60
CA ARG A 9 -11.58 -11.90 31.29
C ARG A 9 -11.07 -13.27 30.82
N GLN A 10 -11.51 -14.34 31.46
CA GLN A 10 -11.13 -15.69 31.01
C GLN A 10 -11.66 -16.00 29.62
N THR A 11 -12.89 -15.59 29.30
CA THR A 11 -13.45 -15.74 27.96
C THR A 11 -12.66 -14.93 26.92
N ILE A 12 -12.25 -13.69 27.26
CA ILE A 12 -11.39 -12.88 26.37
C ILE A 12 -10.05 -13.59 26.13
N ASN A 13 -9.40 -14.11 27.17
CA ASN A 13 -8.14 -14.85 27.01
C ASN A 13 -8.28 -16.06 26.09
N GLN A 14 -9.40 -16.79 26.17
CA GLN A 14 -9.68 -17.91 25.28
C GLN A 14 -9.83 -17.45 23.82
N LEU A 15 -10.54 -16.35 23.58
CA LEU A 15 -10.66 -15.76 22.25
C LEU A 15 -9.29 -15.28 21.70
N ASP A 16 -8.46 -14.70 22.55
CA ASP A 16 -7.10 -14.28 22.17
C ASP A 16 -6.24 -15.49 21.75
N ASP A 17 -6.35 -16.62 22.45
CA ASP A 17 -5.67 -17.87 22.09
C ASP A 17 -6.16 -18.42 20.73
N GLU A 18 -7.46 -18.36 20.46
CA GLU A 18 -8.05 -18.75 19.19
C GLU A 18 -7.56 -17.84 18.04
N ILE A 19 -7.56 -16.51 18.24
CA ILE A 19 -7.04 -15.54 17.29
C ILE A 19 -5.56 -15.84 17.00
N LEU A 20 -4.74 -16.08 18.02
CA LEU A 20 -3.34 -16.40 17.88
C LEU A 20 -3.13 -17.69 17.08
N ALA A 21 -3.94 -18.72 17.31
CA ALA A 21 -3.91 -19.96 16.53
C ALA A 21 -4.24 -19.73 15.04
N LEU A 22 -5.25 -18.89 14.74
CA LEU A 22 -5.61 -18.52 13.38
C LEU A 22 -4.51 -17.70 12.70
N VAL A 23 -3.90 -16.77 13.42
CA VAL A 23 -2.74 -15.98 12.91
C VAL A 23 -1.59 -16.91 12.56
N ARG A 24 -1.20 -17.85 13.44
CA ARG A 24 -0.15 -18.84 13.16
C ARG A 24 -0.46 -19.64 11.90
N ARG A 25 -1.69 -20.15 11.77
CA ARG A 25 -2.13 -20.91 10.58
C ARG A 25 -2.04 -20.06 9.30
N ARG A 26 -2.43 -18.78 9.37
CA ARG A 26 -2.34 -17.85 8.24
C ARG A 26 -0.89 -17.60 7.83
N MET A 27 0.04 -17.47 8.78
CA MET A 27 1.46 -17.26 8.50
C MET A 27 2.10 -18.49 7.84
N VAL A 28 1.74 -19.70 8.26
CA VAL A 28 2.19 -20.94 7.59
C VAL A 28 1.71 -20.98 6.14
N LEU A 29 0.42 -20.72 5.91
CA LEU A 29 -0.12 -20.67 4.53
C LEU A 29 0.53 -19.57 3.68
N ALA A 30 0.91 -18.44 4.28
CA ALA A 30 1.64 -17.40 3.55
C ALA A 30 3.03 -17.90 3.09
N ALA A 31 3.72 -18.66 3.93
CA ALA A 31 4.99 -19.31 3.57
C ALA A 31 4.80 -20.35 2.45
N ASP A 32 3.74 -21.16 2.50
CA ASP A 32 3.42 -22.14 1.45
C ASP A 32 3.13 -21.45 0.11
N VAL A 33 2.43 -20.30 0.12
CA VAL A 33 2.19 -19.51 -1.09
C VAL A 33 3.51 -19.01 -1.70
N ILE A 34 4.48 -18.65 -0.87
CA ILE A 34 5.82 -18.24 -1.32
C ILE A 34 6.50 -19.42 -2.04
N ALA A 35 6.50 -20.58 -1.39
CA ALA A 35 7.12 -21.79 -1.94
C ALA A 35 6.47 -22.23 -3.25
N ALA A 36 5.15 -22.02 -3.40
CA ALA A 36 4.39 -22.34 -4.61
C ALA A 36 4.59 -21.33 -5.75
N LYS A 37 5.03 -20.10 -5.44
CA LYS A 37 5.34 -19.09 -6.44
C LYS A 37 6.79 -19.26 -6.91
N ASN A 38 7.00 -19.63 -8.15
CA ASN A 38 8.31 -19.70 -8.79
C ASN A 38 8.89 -18.28 -9.04
N GLY A 39 8.95 -17.43 -8.04
CA GLY A 39 9.34 -16.02 -8.15
C GLY A 39 8.13 -15.07 -8.27
N GLY A 40 8.40 -13.78 -8.29
CA GLY A 40 7.40 -12.70 -8.36
C GLY A 40 7.53 -11.73 -7.17
N ALA A 41 6.94 -10.53 -7.30
CA ALA A 41 7.01 -9.53 -6.27
C ALA A 41 6.39 -10.02 -4.95
N ALA A 42 7.13 -9.87 -3.86
CA ALA A 42 6.64 -10.16 -2.52
C ALA A 42 5.50 -9.20 -2.13
N TYR A 43 5.65 -7.93 -2.45
CA TYR A 43 4.67 -6.89 -2.18
C TYR A 43 3.69 -6.75 -3.34
N ARG A 44 2.39 -6.94 -3.07
CA ARG A 44 1.31 -6.94 -4.05
C ARG A 44 0.17 -6.01 -3.61
N PRO A 45 0.33 -4.69 -3.80
CA PRO A 45 -0.60 -3.69 -3.26
C PRO A 45 -2.03 -3.82 -3.80
N GLY A 46 -2.22 -4.20 -5.06
CA GLY A 46 -3.55 -4.46 -5.64
C GLY A 46 -4.27 -5.59 -4.90
N ARG A 47 -3.60 -6.74 -4.74
CA ARG A 47 -4.17 -7.87 -4.00
C ARG A 47 -4.50 -7.54 -2.55
N GLU A 48 -3.65 -6.75 -1.89
CA GLU A 48 -3.90 -6.31 -0.52
C GLU A 48 -5.12 -5.40 -0.44
N ALA A 49 -5.31 -4.49 -1.40
CA ALA A 49 -6.48 -3.62 -1.47
C ALA A 49 -7.78 -4.42 -1.64
N GLU A 50 -7.81 -5.43 -2.54
CA GLU A 50 -8.98 -6.31 -2.71
C GLU A 50 -9.34 -7.08 -1.43
N VAL A 51 -8.33 -7.65 -0.77
CA VAL A 51 -8.55 -8.40 0.48
C VAL A 51 -9.10 -7.47 1.56
N MET A 52 -8.56 -6.26 1.69
CA MET A 52 -9.04 -5.24 2.62
C MET A 52 -10.49 -4.85 2.35
N ALA A 53 -10.82 -4.53 1.08
CA ALA A 53 -12.17 -4.16 0.68
C ALA A 53 -13.19 -5.28 1.01
N ARG A 54 -12.83 -6.52 0.67
CA ARG A 54 -13.67 -7.69 0.97
C ARG A 54 -13.90 -7.86 2.48
N LEU A 55 -12.86 -7.71 3.29
CA LEU A 55 -12.94 -7.91 4.74
C LEU A 55 -13.78 -6.82 5.41
N VAL A 56 -13.60 -5.57 5.01
CA VAL A 56 -14.43 -4.46 5.51
C VAL A 56 -15.90 -4.67 5.14
N ALA A 57 -16.18 -5.08 3.90
CA ALA A 57 -17.55 -5.38 3.46
C ALA A 57 -18.17 -6.59 4.19
N SER A 58 -17.35 -7.55 4.63
CA SER A 58 -17.82 -8.75 5.36
C SER A 58 -18.07 -8.53 6.85
N ALA A 59 -17.68 -7.37 7.40
CA ALA A 59 -17.82 -7.04 8.81
C ALA A 59 -18.38 -5.62 9.00
N PRO A 60 -19.64 -5.36 8.54
CA PRO A 60 -20.24 -4.01 8.59
C PRO A 60 -20.55 -3.55 10.02
N ASP A 61 -20.54 -4.45 10.99
CA ASP A 61 -20.71 -4.22 12.42
C ASP A 61 -19.43 -3.77 13.13
N LEU A 62 -18.26 -3.91 12.49
CA LEU A 62 -16.98 -3.47 13.03
C LEU A 62 -16.54 -2.13 12.41
N PRO A 63 -15.84 -1.28 13.17
CA PRO A 63 -15.20 -0.10 12.61
C PRO A 63 -14.24 -0.49 11.48
N ALA A 64 -14.41 0.05 10.27
CA ALA A 64 -13.55 -0.24 9.12
C ALA A 64 -12.06 -0.05 9.43
N GLY A 65 -11.71 1.01 10.18
CA GLY A 65 -10.34 1.28 10.61
C GLY A 65 -9.73 0.17 11.48
N LEU A 66 -10.54 -0.50 12.32
CA LEU A 66 -10.08 -1.64 13.09
C LEU A 66 -9.70 -2.81 12.18
N VAL A 67 -10.57 -3.15 11.23
CA VAL A 67 -10.33 -4.23 10.27
C VAL A 67 -9.08 -3.93 9.44
N VAL A 68 -8.98 -2.71 8.89
CA VAL A 68 -7.83 -2.29 8.08
C VAL A 68 -6.53 -2.36 8.87
N ASN A 69 -6.49 -1.86 10.10
CA ASN A 69 -5.28 -1.87 10.93
C ASN A 69 -4.80 -3.28 11.26
N LEU A 70 -5.72 -4.18 11.65
CA LEU A 70 -5.37 -5.57 11.97
C LEU A 70 -4.80 -6.29 10.74
N TRP A 71 -5.49 -6.24 9.61
CA TRP A 71 -5.05 -6.94 8.42
C TRP A 71 -3.83 -6.31 7.78
N ARG A 72 -3.64 -4.99 7.91
CA ARG A 72 -2.41 -4.32 7.48
C ARG A 72 -1.18 -4.98 8.12
N GLN A 73 -1.18 -5.13 9.45
CA GLN A 73 -0.06 -5.74 10.16
C GLN A 73 0.16 -7.21 9.77
N LEU A 74 -0.92 -7.99 9.62
CA LEU A 74 -0.83 -9.39 9.19
C LEU A 74 -0.29 -9.54 7.75
N MET A 75 -0.66 -8.63 6.84
CA MET A 75 -0.18 -8.64 5.46
C MET A 75 1.29 -8.24 5.42
N THR A 76 1.65 -7.17 6.09
CA THR A 76 3.04 -6.68 6.15
C THR A 76 3.98 -7.73 6.74
N ALA A 77 3.59 -8.37 7.85
CA ALA A 77 4.36 -9.48 8.42
C ALA A 77 4.51 -10.65 7.43
N SER A 78 3.44 -10.97 6.67
CA SER A 78 3.51 -12.01 5.64
C SER A 78 4.43 -11.63 4.49
N THR A 79 4.46 -10.35 4.09
CA THR A 79 5.38 -9.84 3.05
C THR A 79 6.83 -9.89 3.55
N ALA A 80 7.08 -9.55 4.81
CA ALA A 80 8.41 -9.62 5.40
C ALA A 80 8.99 -11.03 5.44
N LEU A 81 8.15 -12.06 5.59
CA LEU A 81 8.59 -13.46 5.43
C LEU A 81 9.04 -13.81 4.01
N GLN A 82 8.59 -13.02 3.02
CA GLN A 82 8.91 -13.25 1.60
C GLN A 82 10.14 -12.46 1.14
N SER A 83 10.40 -11.34 1.76
CA SER A 83 11.49 -10.43 1.41
C SER A 83 11.87 -9.62 2.64
N ASP A 84 12.90 -10.05 3.32
CA ASP A 84 13.48 -9.37 4.48
C ASP A 84 14.40 -8.20 4.10
N SER A 85 14.77 -8.12 2.83
CA SER A 85 15.72 -7.13 2.30
C SER A 85 15.05 -5.93 1.61
N MET A 86 13.72 -5.83 1.61
CA MET A 86 13.03 -4.71 0.96
C MET A 86 13.36 -3.38 1.66
N THR A 87 13.73 -2.39 0.84
CA THR A 87 14.07 -1.04 1.29
C THR A 87 13.07 -0.01 0.78
N ILE A 88 12.74 0.95 1.63
CA ILE A 88 11.68 1.92 1.38
C ILE A 88 12.23 3.33 1.52
N ALA A 89 12.26 4.09 0.43
CA ALA A 89 12.60 5.51 0.42
C ALA A 89 11.36 6.32 0.83
N VAL A 90 11.44 7.08 1.90
CA VAL A 90 10.27 7.74 2.49
C VAL A 90 10.52 9.25 2.60
N HIS A 91 9.70 10.04 1.90
CA HIS A 91 9.66 11.48 2.13
C HIS A 91 9.32 11.77 3.59
N ARG A 92 9.97 12.79 4.20
CA ARG A 92 9.79 13.14 5.63
C ARG A 92 8.33 13.22 6.06
N ASP A 93 7.46 13.80 5.23
CA ASP A 93 6.04 13.99 5.54
C ASP A 93 5.20 12.70 5.34
N ALA A 94 5.80 11.63 4.82
CA ALA A 94 5.18 10.31 4.66
C ALA A 94 5.62 9.33 5.76
N MET A 95 6.51 9.70 6.68
CA MET A 95 7.08 8.80 7.69
C MET A 95 6.03 8.15 8.60
N ALA A 96 4.99 8.89 8.99
CA ALA A 96 3.91 8.34 9.82
C ALA A 96 3.14 7.22 9.10
N VAL A 97 2.87 7.42 7.80
CA VAL A 97 2.21 6.41 6.97
C VAL A 97 3.14 5.22 6.72
N ALA A 98 4.42 5.43 6.50
CA ALA A 98 5.40 4.36 6.37
C ALA A 98 5.42 3.46 7.62
N GLY A 99 5.49 4.06 8.81
CA GLY A 99 5.43 3.33 10.08
C GLY A 99 4.13 2.55 10.27
N TRP A 100 2.99 3.16 9.92
CA TRP A 100 1.69 2.50 9.96
C TRP A 100 1.58 1.35 8.95
N HIS A 101 2.04 1.56 7.70
CA HIS A 101 1.87 0.61 6.59
C HIS A 101 2.82 -0.59 6.70
N PHE A 102 4.07 -0.32 7.03
CA PHE A 102 5.15 -1.32 7.01
C PHE A 102 5.56 -1.82 8.40
N GLY A 103 5.04 -1.23 9.48
CA GLY A 103 5.18 -1.72 10.85
C GLY A 103 6.60 -1.92 11.36
N GLY A 104 7.60 -1.30 10.74
CA GLY A 104 9.01 -1.47 11.10
C GLY A 104 9.63 -2.82 10.68
N PHE A 105 8.96 -3.58 9.83
CA PHE A 105 9.47 -4.84 9.30
C PHE A 105 10.55 -4.66 8.21
N PHE A 106 10.66 -3.46 7.62
CA PHE A 106 11.54 -3.18 6.49
C PHE A 106 12.45 -2.00 6.77
N THR A 107 13.60 -1.97 6.09
CA THR A 107 14.54 -0.85 6.16
C THR A 107 13.93 0.39 5.52
N THR A 108 13.90 1.49 6.27
CA THR A 108 13.38 2.79 5.82
C THR A 108 14.53 3.77 5.63
N ILE A 109 14.58 4.39 4.46
CA ILE A 109 15.51 5.47 4.11
C ILE A 109 14.74 6.79 4.18
N GLY A 110 15.02 7.61 5.20
CA GLY A 110 14.41 8.94 5.35
C GLY A 110 14.95 9.92 4.32
N CYS A 111 14.07 10.60 3.60
CA CYS A 111 14.39 11.56 2.55
C CYS A 111 13.75 12.90 2.86
N ASP A 112 14.51 13.98 2.70
CA ASP A 112 14.04 15.32 3.04
C ASP A 112 13.11 15.94 2.00
N ASP A 113 13.24 15.51 0.75
CA ASP A 113 12.51 16.04 -0.40
C ASP A 113 12.36 14.99 -1.53
N LEU A 114 11.67 15.37 -2.60
CA LEU A 114 11.50 14.52 -3.77
C LEU A 114 12.83 14.16 -4.45
N ALA A 115 13.82 15.06 -4.43
CA ALA A 115 15.11 14.81 -5.08
C ALA A 115 15.87 13.67 -4.37
N SER A 116 15.89 13.68 -3.04
CA SER A 116 16.49 12.62 -2.23
C SER A 116 15.72 11.30 -2.33
N VAL A 117 14.38 11.33 -2.47
CA VAL A 117 13.59 10.12 -2.75
C VAL A 117 13.97 9.52 -4.10
N ARG A 118 14.07 10.35 -5.15
CA ARG A 118 14.51 9.91 -6.49
C ARG A 118 15.90 9.29 -6.46
N GLN A 119 16.83 9.93 -5.73
CA GLN A 119 18.19 9.41 -5.59
C GLN A 119 18.19 8.06 -4.89
N ALA A 120 17.46 7.89 -3.78
CA ALA A 120 17.35 6.62 -3.08
C ALA A 120 16.76 5.52 -3.97
N MET A 121 15.78 5.82 -4.83
CA MET A 121 15.25 4.88 -5.83
C MET A 121 16.30 4.55 -6.90
N ALA A 122 17.09 5.51 -7.35
CA ALA A 122 18.19 5.26 -8.29
C ALA A 122 19.28 4.38 -7.66
N ASP A 123 19.56 4.54 -6.37
CA ASP A 123 20.54 3.77 -5.59
C ASP A 123 20.02 2.37 -5.21
N GLY A 124 18.79 2.00 -5.59
CA GLY A 124 18.28 0.64 -5.47
C GLY A 124 17.17 0.43 -4.45
N ALA A 125 16.60 1.49 -3.86
CA ALA A 125 15.41 1.32 -3.03
C ALA A 125 14.26 0.69 -3.85
N ASP A 126 13.48 -0.18 -3.22
CA ASP A 126 12.44 -0.98 -3.87
C ASP A 126 11.14 -0.19 -4.04
N ILE A 127 10.79 0.61 -3.04
CA ILE A 127 9.56 1.39 -2.98
C ILE A 127 9.87 2.81 -2.53
N ALA A 128 9.18 3.78 -3.12
CA ALA A 128 9.16 5.16 -2.65
C ALA A 128 7.78 5.56 -2.11
N LEU A 129 7.76 6.37 -1.04
CA LEU A 129 6.57 6.98 -0.49
C LEU A 129 6.64 8.51 -0.61
N LEU A 130 5.64 9.09 -1.26
CA LEU A 130 5.48 10.53 -1.42
C LEU A 130 4.16 11.00 -0.81
N PRO A 131 4.14 12.09 -0.02
CA PRO A 131 2.90 12.63 0.53
C PRO A 131 1.98 13.19 -0.57
N ALA A 132 0.69 13.29 -0.26
CA ALA A 132 -0.23 14.11 -1.05
C ALA A 132 0.29 15.56 -1.10
N GLY A 133 0.12 16.21 -2.26
CA GLY A 133 0.71 17.52 -2.54
C GLY A 133 1.99 17.46 -3.38
N CYS A 134 2.58 16.27 -3.57
CA CYS A 134 3.73 16.07 -4.45
C CYS A 134 3.36 15.64 -5.88
N GLU A 135 2.07 15.67 -6.25
CA GLU A 135 1.56 15.10 -7.52
C GLU A 135 2.25 15.67 -8.75
N ALA A 136 2.44 16.98 -8.83
CA ALA A 136 3.11 17.63 -9.97
C ALA A 136 4.58 17.18 -10.09
N GLY A 137 5.29 17.15 -8.97
CA GLY A 137 6.69 16.69 -8.93
C GLY A 137 6.81 15.19 -9.26
N MET A 138 5.91 14.37 -8.74
CA MET A 138 5.82 12.96 -9.05
C MET A 138 5.49 12.71 -10.53
N ALA A 139 4.53 13.44 -11.10
CA ALA A 139 4.19 13.35 -12.51
C ALA A 139 5.37 13.72 -13.39
N GLY A 140 6.07 14.83 -13.07
CA GLY A 140 7.27 15.24 -13.80
C GLY A 140 8.41 14.22 -13.72
N TRP A 141 8.59 13.61 -12.55
CA TRP A 141 9.57 12.54 -12.39
C TRP A 141 9.23 11.34 -13.28
N LEU A 142 8.01 10.81 -13.15
CA LEU A 142 7.61 9.58 -13.83
C LEU A 142 7.36 9.77 -15.34
N LEU A 143 7.16 10.99 -15.83
CA LEU A 143 7.14 11.27 -17.27
C LEU A 143 8.50 10.95 -17.94
N GLY A 144 9.61 11.26 -17.24
CA GLY A 144 10.96 11.05 -17.75
C GLY A 144 11.63 9.73 -17.34
N GLU A 145 10.95 8.90 -16.52
CA GLU A 145 11.56 7.72 -15.92
C GLU A 145 10.83 6.45 -16.37
N GLU A 146 11.52 5.56 -17.09
CA GLU A 146 10.97 4.26 -17.46
C GLU A 146 11.18 3.22 -16.34
N GLY A 147 10.25 2.26 -16.23
CA GLY A 147 10.35 1.18 -15.27
C GLY A 147 9.96 1.54 -13.83
N LEU A 148 9.41 2.73 -13.60
CA LEU A 148 8.78 3.10 -12.34
C LEU A 148 7.28 3.37 -12.54
N HIS A 149 6.49 2.93 -11.58
CA HIS A 149 5.04 3.02 -11.61
C HIS A 149 4.49 3.48 -10.26
N VAL A 150 3.42 4.25 -10.27
CA VAL A 150 2.59 4.39 -9.08
C VAL A 150 1.87 3.07 -8.89
N ILE A 151 2.07 2.43 -7.74
CA ILE A 151 1.58 1.08 -7.46
C ILE A 151 0.44 1.06 -6.43
N ALA A 152 0.31 2.11 -5.64
CA ALA A 152 -0.78 2.26 -4.67
C ALA A 152 -0.92 3.70 -4.19
N ARG A 153 -2.07 3.96 -3.56
CA ARG A 153 -2.31 5.09 -2.66
C ARG A 153 -2.75 4.54 -1.31
N THR A 154 -2.11 4.95 -0.23
CA THR A 154 -2.36 4.40 1.11
C THR A 154 -2.27 5.47 2.20
N PRO A 155 -3.04 5.42 3.31
CA PRO A 155 -4.14 4.49 3.59
C PRO A 155 -5.34 4.66 2.65
N PRO A 156 -6.25 3.67 2.58
CA PRO A 156 -7.53 3.86 1.90
C PRO A 156 -8.32 5.02 2.52
N VAL A 157 -9.04 5.77 1.69
CA VAL A 157 -9.81 6.94 2.13
C VAL A 157 -10.80 6.55 3.25
N GLY A 158 -10.82 7.33 4.33
CA GLY A 158 -11.72 7.11 5.47
C GLY A 158 -11.33 5.97 6.42
N SER A 159 -10.24 5.25 6.16
CA SER A 159 -9.79 4.16 7.01
C SER A 159 -8.79 4.58 8.11
N SER A 160 -8.25 5.79 8.02
CA SER A 160 -7.24 6.33 8.94
C SER A 160 -7.34 7.85 9.02
N THR A 161 -6.81 8.42 10.11
CA THR A 161 -6.59 9.88 10.25
C THR A 161 -5.32 10.35 9.56
N LEU A 162 -4.48 9.42 9.08
CA LEU A 162 -3.27 9.73 8.34
C LEU A 162 -3.61 10.23 6.93
N LEU A 163 -2.91 11.26 6.47
CA LEU A 163 -3.02 11.73 5.09
C LEU A 163 -2.47 10.66 4.14
N PRO A 164 -3.15 10.43 3.01
CA PRO A 164 -2.71 9.42 2.06
C PRO A 164 -1.38 9.79 1.40
N VAL A 165 -0.60 8.76 1.07
CA VAL A 165 0.66 8.87 0.32
C VAL A 165 0.58 8.05 -0.95
N TRP A 166 1.35 8.46 -1.95
CA TRP A 166 1.59 7.72 -3.17
C TRP A 166 2.74 6.74 -2.97
N MET A 167 2.57 5.54 -3.47
CA MET A 167 3.61 4.51 -3.47
C MET A 167 4.09 4.28 -4.89
N ILE A 168 5.40 4.31 -5.06
CA ILE A 168 6.06 4.12 -6.37
C ILE A 168 6.94 2.88 -6.26
N GLY A 169 6.88 2.01 -7.25
CA GLY A 169 7.66 0.77 -7.32
C GLY A 169 8.07 0.44 -8.75
N ARG A 170 8.93 -0.57 -8.90
CA ARG A 170 9.49 -0.98 -10.20
C ARG A 170 8.56 -1.90 -10.99
N GLN A 171 7.65 -2.58 -10.33
CA GLN A 171 6.66 -3.44 -10.98
C GLN A 171 5.29 -2.74 -10.95
N PRO A 172 4.52 -2.79 -12.05
CA PRO A 172 3.16 -2.27 -12.03
C PRO A 172 2.31 -3.04 -10.99
N ALA A 173 1.29 -2.39 -10.44
CA ALA A 173 0.36 -3.05 -9.54
C ALA A 173 -0.40 -4.17 -10.27
N ASP A 174 -0.74 -5.23 -9.52
CA ASP A 174 -1.61 -6.28 -10.06
C ASP A 174 -2.98 -5.72 -10.45
N PRO A 175 -3.61 -6.24 -11.51
CA PRO A 175 -4.98 -5.92 -11.86
C PRO A 175 -5.94 -6.26 -10.71
N VAL A 176 -6.91 -5.37 -10.47
CA VAL A 176 -7.97 -5.55 -9.47
C VAL A 176 -9.33 -5.20 -10.06
N THR A 177 -10.42 -5.56 -9.36
CA THR A 177 -11.78 -5.37 -9.87
C THR A 177 -12.14 -3.91 -10.06
N GLU A 178 -11.76 -3.05 -9.11
CA GLU A 178 -12.00 -1.60 -9.17
C GLU A 178 -10.67 -0.86 -9.26
N GLU A 179 -10.42 -0.23 -10.38
CA GLU A 179 -9.16 0.43 -10.70
C GLU A 179 -9.37 1.89 -11.05
N CYS A 180 -8.29 2.66 -10.88
CA CYS A 180 -8.11 3.95 -11.53
C CYS A 180 -6.75 4.00 -12.21
N THR A 181 -6.69 4.72 -13.32
CA THR A 181 -5.47 4.96 -14.10
C THR A 181 -4.93 6.34 -13.77
N LEU A 182 -3.65 6.41 -13.49
CA LEU A 182 -2.92 7.67 -13.29
C LEU A 182 -2.18 8.04 -14.55
N VAL A 183 -2.48 9.22 -15.06
CA VAL A 183 -1.88 9.76 -16.29
C VAL A 183 -1.09 11.01 -15.94
N ALA A 184 0.21 10.98 -16.23
CA ALA A 184 1.06 12.16 -16.18
C ALA A 184 1.12 12.82 -17.55
N ARG A 185 1.06 14.15 -17.58
CA ARG A 185 1.23 14.93 -18.80
C ARG A 185 1.98 16.23 -18.53
N GLN A 186 2.57 16.80 -19.56
CA GLN A 186 3.11 18.14 -19.50
C GLN A 186 1.97 19.14 -19.79
N GLY A 187 1.52 19.83 -18.75
CA GLY A 187 0.54 20.90 -18.87
C GLY A 187 1.17 22.25 -19.13
N THR A 188 0.33 23.28 -19.24
CA THR A 188 0.76 24.67 -19.53
C THR A 188 1.60 25.27 -18.39
N ASN A 189 1.31 24.86 -17.15
CA ASN A 189 1.98 25.38 -15.96
C ASN A 189 2.96 24.38 -15.32
N GLY A 190 3.31 23.31 -16.03
CA GLY A 190 4.20 22.26 -15.56
C GLY A 190 3.56 20.86 -15.62
N PRO A 191 4.23 19.84 -15.07
CA PRO A 191 3.70 18.48 -15.02
C PRO A 191 2.40 18.39 -14.21
N GLU A 192 1.45 17.64 -14.73
CA GLU A 192 0.13 17.42 -14.13
C GLU A 192 -0.16 15.93 -13.99
N LEU A 193 -0.88 15.58 -12.92
CA LEU A 193 -1.43 14.25 -12.70
C LEU A 193 -2.94 14.28 -12.92
N GLU A 194 -3.42 13.38 -13.77
CA GLU A 194 -4.85 13.11 -13.93
C GLU A 194 -5.16 11.71 -13.42
N VAL A 195 -6.26 11.57 -12.70
CA VAL A 195 -6.78 10.29 -12.23
C VAL A 195 -8.05 9.97 -13.01
N VAL A 196 -8.01 8.87 -13.76
CA VAL A 196 -9.13 8.43 -14.62
C VAL A 196 -9.72 7.15 -14.03
N SER A 197 -11.05 7.08 -13.90
CA SER A 197 -11.73 5.89 -13.43
C SER A 197 -11.56 4.72 -14.41
N GLY A 198 -11.25 3.56 -13.88
CA GLY A 198 -11.02 2.34 -14.66
C GLY A 198 -9.61 2.25 -15.26
N ARG A 199 -9.38 1.16 -15.99
CA ARG A 199 -8.13 0.91 -16.72
C ARG A 199 -8.21 1.54 -18.10
N LEU A 200 -7.22 2.34 -18.45
CA LEU A 200 -7.04 2.80 -19.82
C LEU A 200 -6.20 1.78 -20.58
N ASP A 201 -6.78 1.24 -21.67
CA ASP A 201 -6.08 0.38 -22.62
C ASP A 201 -5.43 1.28 -23.70
N GLY A 202 -4.12 1.42 -23.65
CA GLY A 202 -3.34 2.12 -24.67
C GLY A 202 -2.51 3.30 -24.16
N ALA A 203 -1.69 3.84 -25.06
CA ALA A 203 -0.90 5.04 -24.77
C ALA A 203 -1.82 6.26 -24.62
N ALA A 204 -1.65 6.99 -23.54
CA ALA A 204 -2.27 8.31 -23.42
C ALA A 204 -1.69 9.21 -24.53
N GLY A 205 -2.53 9.69 -25.47
CA GLY A 205 -2.08 10.50 -26.59
C GLY A 205 -1.49 11.85 -26.18
N GLY A 206 -0.77 12.53 -27.10
CA GLY A 206 -0.39 13.93 -26.90
C GLY A 206 0.71 14.20 -25.86
N GLY A 207 1.71 13.30 -25.71
CA GLY A 207 2.81 13.48 -24.76
C GLY A 207 2.42 13.16 -23.31
N ALA A 208 1.27 12.54 -23.09
CA ALA A 208 0.86 12.00 -21.81
C ALA A 208 1.31 10.54 -21.65
N ARG A 209 1.53 10.11 -20.41
CA ARG A 209 1.97 8.76 -20.07
C ARG A 209 1.13 8.19 -18.93
N VAL A 210 0.71 6.93 -19.07
CA VAL A 210 0.17 6.15 -17.95
C VAL A 210 1.34 5.81 -17.02
N ILE A 211 1.29 6.36 -15.81
CA ILE A 211 2.32 6.16 -14.78
C ILE A 211 1.92 5.16 -13.71
N GLY A 212 0.70 4.68 -13.74
CA GLY A 212 0.21 3.63 -12.84
C GLY A 212 -1.25 3.31 -13.10
N VAL A 213 -1.61 2.07 -12.75
CA VAL A 213 -3.00 1.63 -12.59
C VAL A 213 -3.09 1.02 -11.21
N ILE A 214 -3.93 1.55 -10.35
CA ILE A 214 -4.00 1.16 -8.95
C ILE A 214 -5.44 0.86 -8.54
N ALA A 215 -5.62 0.19 -7.40
CA ALA A 215 -6.93 0.00 -6.82
C ALA A 215 -7.61 1.35 -6.54
N SER A 216 -8.87 1.46 -6.95
CA SER A 216 -9.73 2.61 -6.61
C SER A 216 -10.12 2.50 -5.13
N ASN A 217 -9.48 3.30 -4.28
CA ASN A 217 -9.71 3.31 -2.84
C ASN A 217 -10.93 4.16 -2.42
N GLY A 218 -12.07 4.00 -3.11
CA GLY A 218 -13.26 4.83 -2.90
C GLY A 218 -13.20 6.12 -3.73
N LYS A 219 -14.31 6.86 -3.80
CA LYS A 219 -14.45 8.07 -4.62
C LYS A 219 -13.29 9.03 -4.35
N THR A 220 -12.48 9.26 -5.35
CA THR A 220 -11.65 10.46 -5.48
C THR A 220 -12.61 11.58 -5.87
N ASP A 221 -13.13 12.31 -4.87
CA ASP A 221 -13.70 13.62 -5.12
C ASP A 221 -12.59 14.63 -5.37
#